data_bd1c051eddb640518c3a18d62826832b
#
_entry.id   bd1c051eddb640518c3a18d62826832b
#
_cell.length_a   1.000
_cell.length_b   1.000
_cell.length_c   1.000
_cell.angle_alpha   90.00
_cell.angle_beta   90.00
_cell.angle_gamma   90.00
#
_symmetry.space_group_name_H-M   'P 1'
#
loop_
_entity.id
_entity.type
_entity.pdbx_description
1 polymer ?
#
loop_
_entity_poly.entity_id
_entity_poly.type
_entity_poly.pdbx_seq_one_letter_code
_entity_poly.pdbx_strand_id
1 'polypeptide(L)'
;MQSQPSPSPGLNLPVPGESSFGQSHSATSYLGTLSDADESRRWLTDTPLLMLEHPKIRLQGKRLAQLKSSQREQAIACHAFIRSLPFGCIADSTGTSAVGVLRAGRGDCHTKSTLMVALLRSLEIPSRMRFVTMKPDFLRGIADLGGHPIEHAYTEVLLDGDWHSVDSYVVDPRLAAAAKTLLKLEQRKLGYGMHRDGKIHWDGRGSSFGQFALDDADSMPLHDWGAFDDPYQFYSSVAYVRQRLSLASRLKWMVGAQVVNRRVNAIRDKAIPIRATRAPAGKS
;
A
#
# COMPACT_ATOMS: atom_id res chain seq x y z
N MET A 1 45.98 -11.23 34.65
CA MET A 1 44.91 -12.20 34.41
C MET A 1 43.58 -11.46 34.45
N GLN A 2 43.11 -11.02 33.31
CA GLN A 2 41.78 -10.39 33.18
C GLN A 2 40.88 -11.39 32.45
N SER A 3 39.82 -11.82 33.11
CA SER A 3 38.80 -12.72 32.63
C SER A 3 37.85 -11.99 31.66
N GLN A 4 37.76 -12.48 30.42
CA GLN A 4 36.78 -12.03 29.44
C GLN A 4 35.37 -12.60 29.76
N PRO A 5 34.29 -11.84 29.55
CA PRO A 5 32.94 -12.37 29.70
C PRO A 5 32.53 -13.22 28.49
N SER A 6 31.83 -14.31 28.77
CA SER A 6 31.27 -15.25 27.79
C SER A 6 30.20 -14.60 26.92
N PRO A 7 30.07 -15.00 25.65
CA PRO A 7 28.99 -14.53 24.79
C PRO A 7 27.67 -15.23 25.16
N SER A 8 26.61 -14.43 25.20
CA SER A 8 25.22 -14.89 25.36
C SER A 8 24.78 -15.75 24.17
N PRO A 9 23.88 -16.74 24.36
CA PRO A 9 23.44 -17.62 23.29
C PRO A 9 22.58 -16.85 22.29
N GLY A 10 23.02 -16.83 21.03
CA GLY A 10 22.27 -16.30 19.92
C GLY A 10 20.99 -17.10 19.68
N LEU A 11 19.87 -16.41 19.60
CA LEU A 11 18.60 -16.96 19.15
C LEU A 11 18.75 -17.32 17.65
N ASN A 12 18.97 -18.60 17.37
CA ASN A 12 18.88 -19.14 16.01
C ASN A 12 17.40 -19.18 15.61
N LEU A 13 16.97 -18.18 14.84
CA LEU A 13 15.71 -18.23 14.14
C LEU A 13 15.92 -19.05 12.85
N PRO A 14 15.00 -19.97 12.51
CA PRO A 14 15.11 -20.71 11.26
C PRO A 14 14.95 -19.75 10.07
N VAL A 15 15.92 -19.76 9.17
CA VAL A 15 15.85 -19.10 7.88
C VAL A 15 14.90 -19.91 7.01
N PRO A 16 13.79 -19.38 6.52
CA PRO A 16 12.96 -20.08 5.53
C PRO A 16 13.75 -20.22 4.24
N GLY A 17 13.83 -21.46 3.74
CA GLY A 17 14.53 -21.80 2.51
C GLY A 17 14.00 -21.04 1.29
N GLU A 18 14.88 -20.84 0.33
CA GLU A 18 14.64 -20.27 -0.99
C GLU A 18 13.47 -21.01 -1.68
N SER A 19 12.39 -20.27 -1.98
CA SER A 19 11.37 -20.76 -2.88
C SER A 19 11.36 -19.87 -4.13
N SER A 20 11.74 -20.51 -5.22
CA SER A 20 11.76 -19.99 -6.58
C SER A 20 10.40 -19.40 -6.99
N PHE A 21 10.41 -18.17 -7.43
CA PHE A 21 9.33 -17.56 -8.21
C PHE A 21 9.25 -18.26 -9.58
N GLY A 22 8.33 -19.19 -9.73
CA GLY A 22 8.06 -19.83 -11.01
C GLY A 22 7.29 -21.11 -10.84
N GLN A 23 6.07 -21.11 -11.37
CA GLN A 23 5.14 -22.20 -11.56
C GLN A 23 4.22 -22.57 -10.40
N SER A 24 2.94 -22.26 -10.63
CA SER A 24 1.80 -22.81 -9.89
C SER A 24 1.75 -24.32 -10.04
N HIS A 25 2.14 -25.06 -9.01
CA HIS A 25 1.78 -26.45 -8.88
C HIS A 25 0.51 -26.57 -8.02
N SER A 26 -0.52 -27.10 -8.64
CA SER A 26 -1.78 -27.50 -8.04
C SER A 26 -1.54 -28.47 -6.87
N ALA A 27 -1.77 -28.00 -5.67
CA ALA A 27 -2.01 -28.86 -4.53
C ALA A 27 -3.51 -29.21 -4.54
N THR A 28 -3.84 -30.36 -5.09
CA THR A 28 -5.15 -30.98 -5.00
C THR A 28 -5.37 -31.44 -3.56
N SER A 29 -6.04 -30.62 -2.76
CA SER A 29 -6.62 -31.04 -1.50
C SER A 29 -8.15 -30.93 -1.62
N TYR A 30 -8.84 -32.00 -1.28
CA TYR A 30 -10.29 -32.15 -1.24
C TYR A 30 -10.96 -31.14 -0.29
N LEU A 31 -11.18 -29.94 -0.76
CA LEU A 31 -12.19 -28.98 -0.30
C LEU A 31 -12.81 -28.45 -1.58
N GLY A 32 -14.13 -28.60 -1.71
CA GLY A 32 -14.86 -28.27 -2.93
C GLY A 32 -14.41 -26.93 -3.51
N THR A 33 -13.99 -26.93 -4.76
CA THR A 33 -13.65 -25.73 -5.52
C THR A 33 -14.86 -24.81 -5.50
N LEU A 34 -14.79 -23.72 -4.76
CA LEU A 34 -15.75 -22.62 -4.89
C LEU A 34 -15.76 -22.23 -6.37
N SER A 35 -16.93 -22.02 -6.93
CA SER A 35 -17.02 -21.52 -8.30
C SER A 35 -16.36 -20.12 -8.35
N ASP A 36 -15.84 -19.73 -9.52
CA ASP A 36 -15.24 -18.38 -9.70
C ASP A 36 -16.21 -17.28 -9.28
N ALA A 37 -17.52 -17.52 -9.41
CA ALA A 37 -18.57 -16.63 -8.96
C ALA A 37 -18.65 -16.53 -7.42
N ASP A 38 -18.43 -17.64 -6.70
CA ASP A 38 -18.45 -17.64 -5.23
C ASP A 38 -17.17 -17.01 -4.66
N GLU A 39 -16.03 -17.24 -5.30
CA GLU A 39 -14.80 -16.54 -4.93
C GLU A 39 -14.93 -15.04 -5.14
N SER A 40 -15.47 -14.59 -6.25
CA SER A 40 -15.72 -13.17 -6.53
C SER A 40 -16.65 -12.53 -5.51
N ARG A 41 -17.73 -13.23 -5.10
CA ARG A 41 -18.67 -12.75 -4.07
C ARG A 41 -18.02 -12.57 -2.71
N ARG A 42 -17.09 -13.44 -2.32
CA ARG A 42 -16.33 -13.29 -1.09
C ARG A 42 -15.66 -11.92 -1.01
N TRP A 43 -15.12 -11.44 -2.12
CA TRP A 43 -14.39 -10.17 -2.17
C TRP A 43 -15.28 -8.93 -2.41
N LEU A 44 -16.59 -9.07 -2.14
CA LEU A 44 -17.57 -7.99 -2.07
C LEU A 44 -18.13 -7.79 -0.64
N THR A 45 -17.72 -8.63 0.31
CA THR A 45 -18.26 -8.59 1.69
C THR A 45 -17.76 -7.35 2.46
N ASP A 46 -18.58 -6.87 3.39
CA ASP A 46 -18.22 -5.78 4.30
C ASP A 46 -17.38 -6.29 5.48
N THR A 47 -16.62 -5.40 6.08
CA THR A 47 -15.95 -5.61 7.36
C THR A 47 -16.09 -4.38 8.25
N PRO A 48 -15.85 -4.48 9.57
CA PRO A 48 -15.88 -3.33 10.47
C PRO A 48 -14.94 -2.18 10.06
N LEU A 49 -13.87 -2.46 9.30
CA LEU A 49 -12.95 -1.43 8.80
C LEU A 49 -13.36 -0.87 7.45
N LEU A 50 -14.00 -1.65 6.57
CA LEU A 50 -14.43 -1.19 5.25
C LEU A 50 -15.67 -0.31 5.34
N MET A 51 -16.68 -0.68 6.16
CA MET A 51 -17.88 0.12 6.41
C MET A 51 -18.63 0.47 5.12
N LEU A 52 -18.90 -0.52 4.26
CA LEU A 52 -19.47 -0.30 2.91
C LEU A 52 -20.81 0.44 2.94
N GLU A 53 -21.66 0.15 3.92
CA GLU A 53 -22.98 0.76 4.08
C GLU A 53 -22.94 2.18 4.67
N HIS A 54 -21.76 2.64 5.11
CA HIS A 54 -21.66 3.96 5.70
C HIS A 54 -21.93 5.07 4.66
N PRO A 55 -22.80 6.06 4.93
CA PRO A 55 -23.20 7.07 3.94
C PRO A 55 -22.06 7.80 3.25
N LYS A 56 -20.94 8.05 3.96
CA LYS A 56 -19.76 8.71 3.37
C LYS A 56 -19.07 7.83 2.33
N ILE A 57 -18.97 6.51 2.55
CA ILE A 57 -18.38 5.57 1.59
C ILE A 57 -19.27 5.47 0.36
N ARG A 58 -20.57 5.22 0.56
CA ARG A 58 -21.54 5.12 -0.55
C ARG A 58 -21.60 6.40 -1.39
N LEU A 59 -21.64 7.56 -0.73
CA LEU A 59 -21.67 8.85 -1.43
C LEU A 59 -20.38 9.07 -2.23
N GLN A 60 -19.22 8.80 -1.64
CA GLN A 60 -17.94 8.96 -2.31
C GLN A 60 -17.81 8.00 -3.50
N GLY A 61 -18.18 6.72 -3.33
CA GLY A 61 -18.22 5.75 -4.42
C GLY A 61 -19.12 6.22 -5.58
N LYS A 62 -20.36 6.61 -5.28
CA LYS A 62 -21.30 7.14 -6.30
C LYS A 62 -20.73 8.35 -7.04
N ARG A 63 -20.08 9.29 -6.33
CA ARG A 63 -19.45 10.47 -6.95
C ARG A 63 -18.34 10.08 -7.93
N LEU A 64 -17.52 9.08 -7.55
CA LEU A 64 -16.42 8.59 -8.40
C LEU A 64 -16.93 7.81 -9.61
N ALA A 65 -18.04 7.09 -9.45
CA ALA A 65 -18.68 6.33 -10.52
C ALA A 65 -19.52 7.22 -11.48
N GLN A 66 -19.84 8.44 -11.07
CA GLN A 66 -20.61 9.35 -11.89
C GLN A 66 -19.94 9.56 -13.26
N LEU A 67 -20.71 9.40 -14.34
CA LEU A 67 -20.24 9.51 -15.73
C LEU A 67 -19.17 8.46 -16.12
N LYS A 68 -19.09 7.36 -15.40
CA LYS A 68 -18.24 6.21 -15.74
C LYS A 68 -19.08 5.07 -16.29
N SER A 69 -18.77 4.63 -17.48
CA SER A 69 -19.57 3.65 -18.24
C SER A 69 -19.19 2.20 -17.91
N SER A 70 -18.02 1.95 -17.30
CA SER A 70 -17.53 0.62 -17.00
C SER A 70 -16.93 0.53 -15.60
N GLN A 71 -16.89 -0.70 -15.04
CA GLN A 71 -16.19 -0.99 -13.77
C GLN A 71 -14.71 -0.57 -13.84
N ARG A 72 -14.05 -0.76 -14.97
CA ARG A 72 -12.67 -0.33 -15.22
C ARG A 72 -12.50 1.18 -15.02
N GLU A 73 -13.37 1.99 -15.64
CA GLU A 73 -13.31 3.44 -15.47
C GLU A 73 -13.62 3.89 -14.05
N GLN A 74 -14.52 3.20 -13.36
CA GLN A 74 -14.83 3.43 -11.95
C GLN A 74 -13.61 3.09 -11.06
N ALA A 75 -12.95 1.97 -11.32
CA ALA A 75 -11.74 1.57 -10.59
C ALA A 75 -10.58 2.56 -10.80
N ILE A 76 -10.38 3.06 -12.03
CA ILE A 76 -9.40 4.11 -12.34
C ILE A 76 -9.75 5.40 -11.58
N ALA A 77 -11.02 5.78 -11.49
CA ALA A 77 -11.45 6.97 -10.75
C ALA A 77 -11.20 6.80 -9.24
N CYS A 78 -11.45 5.62 -8.67
CA CYS A 78 -11.10 5.30 -7.29
C CYS A 78 -9.60 5.42 -7.06
N HIS A 79 -8.78 4.81 -7.92
CA HIS A 79 -7.32 4.91 -7.87
C HIS A 79 -6.85 6.38 -7.91
N ALA A 80 -7.35 7.18 -8.84
CA ALA A 80 -6.97 8.58 -8.97
C ALA A 80 -7.34 9.39 -7.72
N PHE A 81 -8.52 9.14 -7.14
CA PHE A 81 -8.94 9.76 -5.90
C PHE A 81 -8.02 9.38 -4.73
N ILE A 82 -7.78 8.08 -4.50
CA ILE A 82 -6.90 7.62 -3.42
C ILE A 82 -5.48 8.18 -3.59
N ARG A 83 -4.97 8.22 -4.80
CA ARG A 83 -3.65 8.80 -5.11
C ARG A 83 -3.60 10.30 -4.80
N SER A 84 -4.70 11.02 -4.97
CA SER A 84 -4.75 12.48 -4.67
C SER A 84 -4.63 12.79 -3.18
N LEU A 85 -4.96 11.84 -2.30
CA LEU A 85 -4.77 11.99 -0.87
C LEU A 85 -3.28 12.01 -0.54
N PRO A 86 -2.78 12.96 0.28
CA PRO A 86 -1.40 12.98 0.73
C PRO A 86 -0.96 11.64 1.35
N PHE A 87 0.22 11.15 0.97
CA PHE A 87 0.85 10.07 1.72
C PHE A 87 1.22 10.56 3.12
N GLY A 88 0.90 9.76 4.13
CA GLY A 88 1.26 10.05 5.51
C GLY A 88 0.63 9.04 6.46
N CYS A 89 1.29 8.83 7.60
CA CYS A 89 0.85 7.88 8.59
C CYS A 89 -0.36 8.40 9.37
N ILE A 90 -1.28 7.49 9.67
CA ILE A 90 -2.34 7.66 10.66
C ILE A 90 -1.90 6.94 11.93
N ALA A 91 -2.25 7.47 13.10
CA ALA A 91 -1.76 6.97 14.39
C ALA A 91 -2.09 5.48 14.64
N ASP A 92 -3.19 4.99 14.10
CA ASP A 92 -3.60 3.58 14.17
C ASP A 92 -3.89 3.06 12.76
N SER A 93 -2.84 2.74 12.01
CA SER A 93 -2.97 2.26 10.63
C SER A 93 -3.64 0.90 10.51
N THR A 94 -3.61 0.08 11.58
CA THR A 94 -4.17 -1.29 11.59
C THR A 94 -5.65 -1.32 11.98
N GLY A 95 -6.14 -0.30 12.70
CA GLY A 95 -7.52 -0.21 13.17
C GLY A 95 -8.31 0.96 12.58
N THR A 96 -7.73 1.74 11.67
CA THR A 96 -8.42 2.88 11.06
C THR A 96 -9.36 2.42 9.94
N SER A 97 -10.65 2.70 10.11
CA SER A 97 -11.66 2.39 9.10
C SER A 97 -11.56 3.29 7.87
N ALA A 98 -12.15 2.86 6.75
CA ALA A 98 -12.23 3.64 5.51
C ALA A 98 -12.81 5.05 5.73
N VAL A 99 -13.83 5.17 6.60
CA VAL A 99 -14.38 6.48 7.01
C VAL A 99 -13.37 7.30 7.79
N GLY A 100 -12.55 6.65 8.63
CA GLY A 100 -11.44 7.29 9.34
C GLY A 100 -10.40 7.88 8.40
N VAL A 101 -10.05 7.16 7.34
CA VAL A 101 -9.13 7.62 6.29
C VAL A 101 -9.70 8.83 5.54
N LEU A 102 -10.99 8.80 5.17
CA LEU A 102 -11.66 9.94 4.55
C LEU A 102 -11.62 11.20 5.44
N ARG A 103 -11.82 11.03 6.77
CA ARG A 103 -11.71 12.15 7.72
C ARG A 103 -10.30 12.68 7.86
N ALA A 104 -9.32 11.77 7.90
CA ALA A 104 -7.90 12.13 8.04
C ALA A 104 -7.37 12.85 6.77
N GLY A 105 -7.99 12.63 5.60
CA GLY A 105 -7.60 13.22 4.33
C GLY A 105 -6.18 12.84 3.92
N ARG A 106 -5.63 11.74 4.46
CA ARG A 106 -4.29 11.18 4.17
C ARG A 106 -4.27 9.70 4.51
N GLY A 107 -3.23 9.01 4.09
CA GLY A 107 -3.00 7.62 4.48
C GLY A 107 -1.66 7.07 4.01
N ASP A 108 -1.28 5.95 4.60
CA ASP A 108 -0.18 5.07 4.20
C ASP A 108 -0.67 3.90 3.35
N CYS A 109 0.19 2.91 3.08
CA CYS A 109 -0.18 1.75 2.26
C CYS A 109 -1.38 0.98 2.83
N HIS A 110 -1.44 0.73 4.15
CA HIS A 110 -2.53 0.01 4.79
C HIS A 110 -3.85 0.77 4.72
N THR A 111 -3.83 2.02 5.16
CA THR A 111 -5.03 2.85 5.28
C THR A 111 -5.59 3.28 3.92
N LYS A 112 -4.73 3.64 2.97
CA LYS A 112 -5.17 3.93 1.59
C LYS A 112 -5.74 2.69 0.91
N SER A 113 -5.14 1.50 1.13
CA SER A 113 -5.69 0.24 0.60
C SER A 113 -7.03 -0.09 1.23
N THR A 114 -7.21 0.12 2.55
CA THR A 114 -8.52 -0.03 3.21
C THR A 114 -9.59 0.85 2.54
N LEU A 115 -9.28 2.12 2.28
CA LEU A 115 -10.23 3.01 1.62
C LEU A 115 -10.44 2.63 0.15
N MET A 116 -9.40 2.19 -0.57
CA MET A 116 -9.50 1.73 -1.95
C MET A 116 -10.43 0.53 -2.07
N VAL A 117 -10.23 -0.51 -1.25
CA VAL A 117 -11.09 -1.71 -1.22
C VAL A 117 -12.52 -1.33 -0.85
N ALA A 118 -12.71 -0.46 0.15
CA ALA A 118 -14.06 -0.02 0.54
C ALA A 118 -14.80 0.67 -0.61
N LEU A 119 -14.15 1.58 -1.33
CA LEU A 119 -14.76 2.28 -2.47
C LEU A 119 -15.05 1.32 -3.63
N LEU A 120 -14.13 0.41 -3.96
CA LEU A 120 -14.33 -0.58 -5.03
C LEU A 120 -15.49 -1.50 -4.71
N ARG A 121 -15.52 -2.11 -3.50
CA ARG A 121 -16.61 -3.00 -3.08
C ARG A 121 -17.95 -2.27 -3.00
N SER A 122 -17.99 -0.99 -2.60
CA SER A 122 -19.22 -0.19 -2.61
C SER A 122 -19.77 0.09 -4.02
N LEU A 123 -18.97 -0.17 -5.05
CA LEU A 123 -19.32 -0.12 -6.47
C LEU A 123 -19.45 -1.53 -7.08
N GLU A 124 -19.56 -2.55 -6.25
CA GLU A 124 -19.69 -3.95 -6.68
C GLU A 124 -18.48 -4.43 -7.52
N ILE A 125 -17.30 -3.87 -7.29
CA ILE A 125 -16.04 -4.31 -7.89
C ILE A 125 -15.29 -5.18 -6.88
N PRO A 126 -15.14 -6.51 -7.13
CA PRO A 126 -14.43 -7.39 -6.22
C PRO A 126 -12.99 -6.94 -6.03
N SER A 127 -12.58 -6.82 -4.78
CA SER A 127 -11.24 -6.34 -4.45
C SER A 127 -10.79 -6.82 -3.07
N ARG A 128 -9.47 -6.96 -2.90
CA ARG A 128 -8.85 -7.49 -1.69
C ARG A 128 -7.51 -6.81 -1.42
N MET A 129 -7.07 -6.88 -0.18
CA MET A 129 -5.73 -6.41 0.18
C MET A 129 -4.76 -7.58 0.15
N ARG A 130 -3.62 -7.40 -0.52
CA ARG A 130 -2.52 -8.34 -0.44
C ARG A 130 -1.44 -7.77 0.45
N PHE A 131 -0.92 -8.62 1.36
CA PHE A 131 0.14 -8.23 2.28
C PHE A 131 1.43 -8.93 1.91
N VAL A 132 2.51 -8.15 1.93
CA VAL A 132 3.86 -8.62 1.64
C VAL A 132 4.85 -8.04 2.66
N THR A 133 5.97 -8.72 2.86
CA THR A 133 7.10 -8.15 3.61
C THR A 133 8.10 -7.57 2.63
N MET A 134 8.54 -6.35 2.87
CA MET A 134 9.52 -5.65 2.04
C MET A 134 10.78 -5.29 2.81
N LYS A 135 11.90 -5.14 2.10
CA LYS A 135 13.11 -4.49 2.62
C LYS A 135 12.77 -3.05 3.01
N PRO A 136 13.36 -2.49 4.08
CA PRO A 136 13.03 -1.13 4.52
C PRO A 136 13.57 -0.02 3.61
N ASP A 137 14.38 -0.35 2.62
CA ASP A 137 15.07 0.60 1.75
C ASP A 137 14.15 1.57 1.04
N PHE A 138 12.92 1.16 0.69
CA PHE A 138 11.95 2.05 0.05
C PHE A 138 11.50 3.20 0.97
N LEU A 139 11.65 3.07 2.29
CA LEU A 139 11.37 4.15 3.26
C LEU A 139 12.59 5.01 3.60
N ARG A 140 13.78 4.67 3.10
CA ARG A 140 14.99 5.45 3.34
C ARG A 140 14.79 6.91 2.93
N GLY A 141 15.14 7.82 3.85
CA GLY A 141 14.87 9.26 3.71
C GLY A 141 13.56 9.72 4.37
N ILE A 142 12.62 8.80 4.65
CA ILE A 142 11.40 9.06 5.42
C ILE A 142 11.52 8.51 6.84
N ALA A 143 11.87 7.24 6.97
CA ALA A 143 12.06 6.55 8.22
C ALA A 143 13.34 5.70 8.17
N ASP A 144 14.02 5.62 9.30
CA ASP A 144 15.09 4.66 9.52
C ASP A 144 14.53 3.53 10.38
N LEU A 145 14.53 2.33 9.84
CA LEU A 145 14.00 1.13 10.47
C LEU A 145 15.10 0.18 10.94
N GLY A 146 16.37 0.62 10.95
CA GLY A 146 17.51 -0.19 11.40
C GLY A 146 17.67 -1.49 10.60
N GLY A 147 17.29 -1.51 9.33
CA GLY A 147 17.35 -2.70 8.47
C GLY A 147 16.20 -3.70 8.67
N HIS A 148 15.27 -3.46 9.61
CA HIS A 148 14.16 -4.38 9.85
C HIS A 148 13.14 -4.35 8.71
N PRO A 149 12.76 -5.53 8.17
CA PRO A 149 11.69 -5.64 7.18
C PRO A 149 10.38 -5.06 7.68
N ILE A 150 9.55 -4.60 6.75
CA ILE A 150 8.25 -4.00 7.05
C ILE A 150 7.15 -4.62 6.19
N GLU A 151 5.96 -4.75 6.77
CA GLU A 151 4.79 -5.17 6.02
C GLU A 151 4.29 -4.02 5.15
N HIS A 152 4.06 -4.35 3.90
CA HIS A 152 3.44 -3.50 2.89
C HIS A 152 2.12 -4.11 2.44
N ALA A 153 1.16 -3.27 2.13
CA ALA A 153 -0.13 -3.68 1.60
C ALA A 153 -0.42 -2.99 0.26
N TYR A 154 -1.00 -3.75 -0.65
CA TYR A 154 -1.54 -3.22 -1.90
C TYR A 154 -2.92 -3.82 -2.19
N THR A 155 -3.64 -3.22 -3.14
CA THR A 155 -4.97 -3.69 -3.53
C THR A 155 -4.87 -4.58 -4.76
N GLU A 156 -5.57 -5.70 -4.74
CA GLU A 156 -5.89 -6.48 -5.93
C GLU A 156 -7.34 -6.20 -6.32
N VAL A 157 -7.56 -5.94 -7.61
CA VAL A 157 -8.85 -5.58 -8.20
C VAL A 157 -9.19 -6.56 -9.30
N LEU A 158 -10.38 -7.16 -9.25
CA LEU A 158 -10.86 -8.06 -10.30
C LEU A 158 -11.57 -7.25 -11.38
N LEU A 159 -11.04 -7.24 -12.58
CA LEU A 159 -11.60 -6.57 -13.74
C LEU A 159 -11.53 -7.50 -14.96
N ASP A 160 -12.65 -7.68 -15.63
CA ASP A 160 -12.77 -8.50 -16.84
C ASP A 160 -12.25 -9.95 -16.67
N GLY A 161 -12.38 -10.50 -15.46
CA GLY A 161 -11.95 -11.87 -15.11
C GLY A 161 -10.51 -11.98 -14.58
N ASP A 162 -9.72 -10.90 -14.59
CA ASP A 162 -8.33 -10.90 -14.16
C ASP A 162 -8.09 -10.08 -12.89
N TRP A 163 -7.22 -10.59 -12.01
CA TRP A 163 -6.75 -9.86 -10.83
C TRP A 163 -5.59 -8.93 -11.17
N HIS A 164 -5.77 -7.65 -10.93
CA HIS A 164 -4.75 -6.61 -11.12
C HIS A 164 -4.24 -6.10 -9.78
N SER A 165 -2.93 -6.21 -9.53
CA SER A 165 -2.28 -5.74 -8.31
C SER A 165 -1.85 -4.28 -8.45
N VAL A 166 -2.23 -3.43 -7.49
CA VAL A 166 -2.04 -1.98 -7.60
C VAL A 166 -1.62 -1.37 -6.27
N ASP A 167 -0.47 -0.67 -6.24
CA ASP A 167 -0.04 0.19 -5.14
C ASP A 167 0.34 1.61 -5.59
N SER A 168 0.33 1.87 -6.88
CA SER A 168 0.72 3.16 -7.48
C SER A 168 -0.11 4.36 -7.01
N TYR A 169 -1.14 4.14 -6.20
CA TYR A 169 -1.92 5.19 -5.52
C TYR A 169 -1.35 5.56 -4.14
N VAL A 170 -0.42 4.78 -3.58
CA VAL A 170 0.04 4.96 -2.18
C VAL A 170 0.76 6.30 -2.02
N VAL A 171 1.68 6.62 -2.91
CA VAL A 171 2.41 7.89 -2.89
C VAL A 171 1.68 8.94 -3.71
N ASP A 172 1.42 10.11 -3.11
CA ASP A 172 0.75 11.22 -3.81
C ASP A 172 1.65 11.86 -4.88
N PRO A 173 1.06 12.53 -5.90
CA PRO A 173 1.82 13.03 -7.05
C PRO A 173 2.93 14.03 -6.69
N ARG A 174 2.74 14.86 -5.66
CA ARG A 174 3.76 15.84 -5.26
C ARG A 174 4.96 15.16 -4.60
N LEU A 175 4.69 14.23 -3.69
CA LEU A 175 5.74 13.43 -3.06
C LEU A 175 6.46 12.57 -4.10
N ALA A 176 5.74 11.95 -5.02
CA ALA A 176 6.33 11.13 -6.08
C ALA A 176 7.28 11.93 -6.98
N ALA A 177 6.90 13.15 -7.37
CA ALA A 177 7.77 14.01 -8.16
C ALA A 177 9.06 14.38 -7.42
N ALA A 178 8.94 14.78 -6.13
CA ALA A 178 10.08 15.10 -5.30
C ALA A 178 10.99 13.87 -5.08
N ALA A 179 10.39 12.73 -4.73
CA ALA A 179 11.10 11.47 -4.49
C ALA A 179 11.90 11.03 -5.72
N LYS A 180 11.28 11.01 -6.91
CA LYS A 180 11.96 10.64 -8.16
C LYS A 180 13.12 11.56 -8.48
N THR A 181 12.99 12.86 -8.24
CA THR A 181 14.07 13.83 -8.42
C THR A 181 15.24 13.54 -7.47
N LEU A 182 14.94 13.34 -6.17
CA LEU A 182 15.96 13.04 -5.16
C LEU A 182 16.66 11.71 -5.46
N LEU A 183 15.91 10.65 -5.80
CA LEU A 183 16.46 9.34 -6.14
C LEU A 183 17.40 9.40 -7.34
N LYS A 184 17.08 10.21 -8.36
CA LYS A 184 17.97 10.44 -9.51
C LYS A 184 19.24 11.16 -9.10
N LEU A 185 19.15 12.23 -8.30
CA LEU A 185 20.32 12.98 -7.81
C LEU A 185 21.24 12.11 -6.93
N GLU A 186 20.65 11.24 -6.11
CA GLU A 186 21.38 10.35 -5.20
C GLU A 186 21.82 9.02 -5.87
N GLN A 187 21.52 8.84 -7.14
CA GLN A 187 21.79 7.61 -7.90
C GLN A 187 21.23 6.33 -7.22
N ARG A 188 20.10 6.45 -6.54
CA ARG A 188 19.42 5.36 -5.84
C ARG A 188 18.18 4.91 -6.60
N LYS A 189 17.85 3.62 -6.49
CA LYS A 189 16.60 3.06 -7.03
C LYS A 189 15.43 3.17 -6.05
N LEU A 190 15.67 3.04 -4.75
CA LEU A 190 14.66 2.97 -3.69
C LEU A 190 14.83 4.09 -2.66
N GLY A 191 13.72 4.61 -2.16
CA GLY A 191 13.67 5.60 -1.10
C GLY A 191 12.45 6.49 -1.19
N TYR A 192 12.24 7.29 -0.15
CA TYR A 192 11.17 8.29 -0.11
C TYR A 192 9.77 7.71 -0.34
N GLY A 193 9.57 6.43 -0.01
CA GLY A 193 8.31 5.72 -0.13
C GLY A 193 8.05 5.10 -1.50
N MET A 194 9.03 5.07 -2.41
CA MET A 194 8.81 4.54 -3.75
C MET A 194 10.08 4.02 -4.44
N HIS A 195 9.88 3.31 -5.56
CA HIS A 195 10.92 3.01 -6.53
C HIS A 195 11.07 4.16 -7.55
N ARG A 196 12.32 4.48 -7.97
CA ARG A 196 12.61 5.53 -8.95
C ARG A 196 11.85 5.35 -10.26
N ASP A 197 11.77 4.11 -10.75
CA ASP A 197 11.10 3.74 -11.99
C ASP A 197 9.66 3.22 -11.75
N GLY A 198 9.20 3.26 -10.48
CA GLY A 198 7.86 2.87 -10.09
C GLY A 198 6.77 3.69 -10.77
N LYS A 199 5.63 3.04 -11.02
CA LYS A 199 4.47 3.67 -11.65
C LYS A 199 3.72 4.55 -10.65
N ILE A 200 3.09 5.61 -11.14
CA ILE A 200 2.23 6.52 -10.38
C ILE A 200 0.85 6.69 -11.03
N HIS A 201 0.63 5.98 -12.12
CA HIS A 201 -0.63 5.94 -12.86
C HIS A 201 -1.04 4.50 -13.09
N TRP A 202 -2.33 4.28 -13.16
CA TRP A 202 -2.93 3.00 -13.50
C TRP A 202 -4.04 3.24 -14.53
N ASP A 203 -4.02 2.47 -15.59
CA ASP A 203 -4.98 2.54 -16.71
C ASP A 203 -6.08 1.47 -16.59
N GLY A 204 -6.13 0.75 -15.46
CA GLY A 204 -7.05 -0.37 -15.27
C GLY A 204 -6.66 -1.64 -16.04
N ARG A 205 -5.48 -1.69 -16.65
CA ARG A 205 -4.97 -2.82 -17.42
C ARG A 205 -3.64 -3.27 -16.84
N GLY A 206 -3.58 -4.52 -16.41
CA GLY A 206 -2.40 -5.06 -15.76
C GLY A 206 -2.10 -4.47 -14.39
N SER A 207 -1.00 -4.89 -13.79
CA SER A 207 -0.57 -4.46 -12.46
C SER A 207 0.22 -3.14 -12.53
N SER A 208 0.16 -2.36 -11.45
CA SER A 208 0.80 -1.05 -11.38
C SER A 208 1.40 -0.82 -10.00
N PHE A 209 2.73 -0.91 -9.91
CA PHE A 209 3.48 -0.76 -8.68
C PHE A 209 4.30 0.53 -8.67
N GLY A 210 4.25 1.25 -7.55
CA GLY A 210 5.01 2.47 -7.31
C GLY A 210 6.15 2.28 -6.31
N GLN A 211 6.00 1.32 -5.39
CA GLN A 211 6.95 1.12 -4.29
C GLN A 211 8.05 0.10 -4.62
N PHE A 212 7.85 -0.73 -5.60
CA PHE A 212 8.83 -1.64 -6.18
C PHE A 212 8.65 -1.73 -7.70
N ALA A 213 9.59 -2.35 -8.40
CA ALA A 213 9.54 -2.55 -9.84
C ALA A 213 9.76 -4.03 -10.18
N LEU A 214 8.94 -4.58 -11.07
CA LEU A 214 8.97 -6.01 -11.41
C LEU A 214 10.24 -6.46 -12.12
N ASP A 215 10.94 -5.53 -12.72
CA ASP A 215 12.24 -5.73 -13.42
C ASP A 215 13.46 -5.47 -12.51
N ASP A 216 13.24 -5.13 -11.23
CA ASP A 216 14.29 -4.94 -10.24
C ASP A 216 14.14 -5.94 -9.08
N ALA A 217 14.83 -7.08 -9.20
CA ALA A 217 14.77 -8.16 -8.20
C ALA A 217 15.12 -7.70 -6.77
N ASP A 218 15.99 -6.70 -6.62
CA ASP A 218 16.37 -6.17 -5.31
C ASP A 218 15.25 -5.40 -4.60
N SER A 219 14.29 -4.90 -5.39
CA SER A 219 13.12 -4.17 -4.89
C SER A 219 11.92 -5.08 -4.56
N MET A 220 11.95 -6.32 -5.03
CA MET A 220 10.82 -7.24 -4.87
C MET A 220 10.54 -7.59 -3.41
N PRO A 221 9.28 -7.92 -3.07
CA PRO A 221 8.92 -8.40 -1.75
C PRO A 221 9.72 -9.63 -1.33
N LEU A 222 10.07 -9.68 -0.03
CA LEU A 222 10.77 -10.81 0.58
C LEU A 222 9.85 -11.99 0.88
N HIS A 223 8.58 -11.70 1.20
CA HIS A 223 7.58 -12.70 1.52
C HIS A 223 6.19 -12.22 1.13
N ASP A 224 5.36 -13.15 0.69
CA ASP A 224 3.96 -12.93 0.34
C ASP A 224 3.05 -13.63 1.34
N TRP A 225 2.25 -12.87 2.08
CA TRP A 225 1.32 -13.37 3.08
C TRP A 225 -0.05 -13.75 2.50
N GLY A 226 -0.30 -13.42 1.23
CA GLY A 226 -1.59 -13.65 0.58
C GLY A 226 -2.59 -12.50 0.74
N ALA A 227 -3.86 -12.83 0.45
CA ALA A 227 -4.95 -11.87 0.38
C ALA A 227 -5.83 -11.88 1.63
N PHE A 228 -6.24 -10.68 2.07
CA PHE A 228 -7.07 -10.43 3.24
C PHE A 228 -8.13 -9.37 2.93
N ASP A 229 -9.16 -9.29 3.74
CA ASP A 229 -10.21 -8.29 3.59
C ASP A 229 -9.76 -6.90 4.04
N ASP A 230 -8.99 -6.84 5.14
CA ASP A 230 -8.53 -5.61 5.74
C ASP A 230 -7.26 -5.82 6.61
N PRO A 231 -6.58 -4.73 7.08
CA PRO A 231 -5.38 -4.86 7.89
C PRO A 231 -5.60 -5.58 9.22
N TYR A 232 -6.77 -5.40 9.86
CA TYR A 232 -7.03 -6.04 11.14
C TYR A 232 -7.08 -7.57 11.00
N GLN A 233 -7.71 -8.07 9.94
CA GLN A 233 -7.74 -9.50 9.65
C GLN A 233 -6.32 -10.05 9.48
N PHE A 234 -5.47 -9.39 8.70
CA PHE A 234 -4.07 -9.78 8.53
C PHE A 234 -3.32 -9.81 9.86
N TYR A 235 -3.31 -8.71 10.60
CA TYR A 235 -2.54 -8.59 11.85
C TYR A 235 -3.07 -9.49 12.98
N SER A 236 -4.35 -9.86 12.96
CA SER A 236 -4.92 -10.77 13.96
C SER A 236 -4.72 -12.25 13.62
N SER A 237 -4.69 -12.61 12.34
CA SER A 237 -4.59 -14.00 11.88
C SER A 237 -3.15 -14.51 11.75
N VAL A 238 -2.20 -13.64 11.38
CA VAL A 238 -0.80 -14.02 11.20
C VAL A 238 -0.05 -13.90 12.52
N ALA A 239 0.31 -15.05 13.13
CA ALA A 239 0.93 -15.10 14.46
C ALA A 239 2.24 -14.27 14.55
N TYR A 240 3.04 -14.27 13.49
CA TYR A 240 4.29 -13.51 13.40
C TYR A 240 4.10 -12.00 13.60
N VAL A 241 3.02 -11.42 13.08
CA VAL A 241 2.77 -9.98 13.15
C VAL A 241 1.80 -9.56 14.25
N ARG A 242 1.11 -10.52 14.90
CA ARG A 242 0.10 -10.25 15.94
C ARG A 242 0.63 -9.39 17.09
N GLN A 243 1.89 -9.60 17.49
CA GLN A 243 2.53 -8.81 18.55
C GLN A 243 2.55 -7.28 18.24
N ARG A 244 2.44 -6.89 16.97
CA ARG A 244 2.38 -5.48 16.55
C ARG A 244 1.07 -4.79 16.91
N LEU A 245 0.03 -5.55 17.26
CA LEU A 245 -1.22 -5.03 17.81
C LEU A 245 -1.12 -4.63 19.30
N SER A 246 0.01 -4.89 19.97
CA SER A 246 0.21 -4.52 21.37
C SER A 246 0.04 -3.01 21.59
N LEU A 247 -0.50 -2.63 22.77
CA LEU A 247 -0.68 -1.23 23.14
C LEU A 247 0.63 -0.44 23.09
N ALA A 248 1.74 -1.06 23.53
CA ALA A 248 3.07 -0.43 23.49
C ALA A 248 3.53 -0.13 22.06
N SER A 249 3.32 -1.05 21.13
CA SER A 249 3.64 -0.86 19.71
C SER A 249 2.77 0.23 19.09
N ARG A 250 1.48 0.25 19.40
CA ARG A 250 0.55 1.30 18.93
C ARG A 250 0.94 2.68 19.44
N LEU A 251 1.33 2.80 20.71
CA LEU A 251 1.77 4.06 21.30
C LEU A 251 3.07 4.57 20.67
N LYS A 252 4.06 3.68 20.49
CA LYS A 252 5.31 4.02 19.76
C LYS A 252 5.01 4.51 18.35
N TRP A 253 4.08 3.85 17.65
CA TRP A 253 3.68 4.25 16.31
C TRP A 253 2.96 5.59 16.26
N MET A 254 2.12 5.92 17.25
CA MET A 254 1.47 7.23 17.34
C MET A 254 2.47 8.40 17.36
N VAL A 255 3.55 8.26 18.14
CA VAL A 255 4.63 9.26 18.19
C VAL A 255 5.43 9.25 16.89
N GLY A 256 5.82 8.07 16.42
CA GLY A 256 6.57 7.89 15.18
C GLY A 256 5.85 8.45 13.95
N ALA A 257 4.52 8.27 13.88
CA ALA A 257 3.70 8.77 12.78
C ALA A 257 3.83 10.28 12.58
N GLN A 258 3.91 11.07 13.66
CA GLN A 258 4.07 12.52 13.55
C GLN A 258 5.45 12.90 12.97
N VAL A 259 6.50 12.19 13.39
CA VAL A 259 7.86 12.42 12.86
C VAL A 259 7.91 12.07 11.37
N VAL A 260 7.35 10.92 10.99
CA VAL A 260 7.25 10.49 9.59
C VAL A 260 6.48 11.54 8.77
N ASN A 261 5.33 12.00 9.24
CA ASN A 261 4.51 13.00 8.55
C ASN A 261 5.27 14.34 8.36
N ARG A 262 6.03 14.79 9.34
CA ARG A 262 6.87 16.02 9.21
C ARG A 262 7.93 15.83 8.12
N ARG A 263 8.62 14.69 8.10
CA ARG A 263 9.65 14.38 7.08
C ARG A 263 9.04 14.29 5.69
N VAL A 264 7.93 13.60 5.54
CA VAL A 264 7.20 13.47 4.27
C VAL A 264 6.76 14.84 3.75
N ASN A 265 6.22 15.70 4.60
CA ASN A 265 5.84 17.05 4.22
C ASN A 265 7.06 17.87 3.76
N ALA A 266 8.17 17.81 4.51
CA ALA A 266 9.40 18.50 4.13
C ALA A 266 9.97 18.04 2.77
N ILE A 267 9.81 16.76 2.41
CA ILE A 267 10.19 16.24 1.08
C ILE A 267 9.23 16.77 0.02
N ARG A 268 7.92 16.70 0.27
CA ARG A 268 6.86 17.18 -0.64
C ARG A 268 7.01 18.67 -0.96
N ASP A 269 7.44 19.49 0.01
CA ASP A 269 7.61 20.93 -0.17
C ASP A 269 8.86 21.29 -0.97
N LYS A 270 9.84 20.36 -1.08
CA LYS A 270 10.99 20.47 -1.98
C LYS A 270 10.65 20.21 -3.45
N ALA A 271 9.45 19.67 -3.75
CA ALA A 271 8.98 19.57 -5.12
C ALA A 271 8.89 20.99 -5.70
N ILE A 272 9.77 21.30 -6.66
CA ILE A 272 9.79 22.59 -7.36
C ILE A 272 8.37 22.88 -7.87
N PRO A 273 7.81 24.06 -7.57
CA PRO A 273 6.53 24.43 -8.15
C PRO A 273 6.67 24.34 -9.66
N ILE A 274 5.81 23.56 -10.30
CA ILE A 274 5.66 23.58 -11.77
C ILE A 274 5.37 25.04 -12.10
N ARG A 275 6.38 25.75 -12.61
CA ARG A 275 6.21 27.12 -13.10
C ARG A 275 5.11 27.03 -14.14
N ALA A 276 3.95 27.60 -13.83
CA ALA A 276 2.96 27.88 -14.83
C ALA A 276 3.68 28.67 -15.93
N THR A 277 3.93 28.03 -17.06
CA THR A 277 4.47 28.70 -18.24
C THR A 277 3.48 29.78 -18.61
N ARG A 278 3.79 30.99 -18.18
CA ARG A 278 3.12 32.20 -18.66
C ARG A 278 3.24 32.18 -20.19
N ALA A 279 2.14 32.01 -20.87
CA ALA A 279 2.08 32.21 -22.29
C ALA A 279 2.70 33.60 -22.60
N PRO A 280 3.56 33.72 -23.63
CA PRO A 280 4.08 35.01 -24.02
C PRO A 280 2.92 35.93 -24.39
N ALA A 281 2.84 37.06 -23.69
CA ALA A 281 1.90 38.11 -24.06
C ALA A 281 2.18 38.51 -25.50
N GLY A 282 1.21 38.26 -26.37
CA GLY A 282 1.25 38.72 -27.75
C GLY A 282 1.44 40.25 -27.75
N LYS A 283 2.48 40.70 -28.44
CA LYS A 283 2.63 42.10 -28.80
C LYS A 283 1.67 42.37 -29.95
N SER A 284 0.71 43.24 -29.72
CA SER A 284 -0.07 43.93 -30.72
C SER A 284 0.78 44.90 -31.51
#